data_acf8df3571c999c38adf7dcccfa8bac1
#
_entry.id   acf8df3571c999c38adf7dcccfa8bac1
#
_cell.length_a   1.000
_cell.length_b   1.000
_cell.length_c   1.000
_cell.angle_alpha   90.00
_cell.angle_beta   90.00
_cell.angle_gamma   90.00
#
_symmetry.space_group_name_H-M   'P 1'
#
loop_
_entity.id
_entity.type
_entity.pdbx_description
1 polymer ?
#
loop_
_entity_poly.entity_id
_entity_poly.type
_entity_poly.pdbx_seq_one_letter_code
_entity_poly.pdbx_strand_id
1 'polypeptide(L)'
;MTKMQEYMQKGEDYILKTYNRYPVVFEKGDGVSLYDMDGKRYLDFAAGIAVFALGYNNKEYNDALKNQIDKILHTSNLYYNQPAIDAAEKIVKTSGMSKVFFTNSGTEAIEGALKVARKYAYLKDSSKDYEFIAMNHSFHGRSQGALSVTGNAHYQDGFVPVEMRAVFADFNDLEDVKSKITDKTCGIICEVVQGEGGIYPAKKEFLEGLRKLCDEKDILLIFDEVQCGMGRCGSLYAHDLYGVKPDVMALAKALGCGVPVGAFVTNEKASHALVPGDHGTTYGGNPFATAAVCEVFRQFEEKDIVAHVNEVGTYLYEKLEEVKNQFATVKDHRGVGLMQGLEFEGPVGDLIVTA
;
A
#
# COMPACT_ATOMS: atom_id res chain seq x y z
N MET A 1 -3.03 28.17 28.06
CA MET A 1 -3.07 27.21 26.97
C MET A 1 -1.78 27.37 26.19
N THR A 2 -1.02 26.31 25.95
CA THR A 2 0.20 26.40 25.12
C THR A 2 -0.19 26.59 23.65
N LYS A 3 0.76 27.05 22.81
CA LYS A 3 0.52 27.17 21.36
C LYS A 3 0.09 25.82 20.75
N MET A 4 0.70 24.73 21.20
CA MET A 4 0.33 23.37 20.77
C MET A 4 -1.13 23.03 21.16
N GLN A 5 -1.55 23.35 22.38
CA GLN A 5 -2.94 23.15 22.82
C GLN A 5 -3.95 23.97 22.00
N GLU A 6 -3.59 25.21 21.62
CA GLU A 6 -4.43 26.03 20.73
C GLU A 6 -4.61 25.38 19.34
N TYR A 7 -3.52 24.82 18.76
CA TYR A 7 -3.61 24.12 17.47
C TYR A 7 -4.41 22.82 17.55
N MET A 8 -4.27 22.07 18.64
CA MET A 8 -5.12 20.89 18.88
C MET A 8 -6.60 21.25 18.95
N GLN A 9 -6.93 22.32 19.71
CA GLN A 9 -8.32 22.79 19.79
C GLN A 9 -8.87 23.21 18.42
N LYS A 10 -8.10 23.96 17.63
CA LYS A 10 -8.48 24.29 16.25
C LYS A 10 -8.68 23.04 15.38
N GLY A 11 -7.85 22.01 15.59
CA GLY A 11 -8.03 20.72 14.91
C GLY A 11 -9.37 20.04 15.24
N GLU A 12 -9.79 20.08 16.50
CA GLU A 12 -11.10 19.58 16.92
C GLU A 12 -12.26 20.45 16.37
N ASP A 13 -12.06 21.75 16.26
CA ASP A 13 -13.10 22.70 15.81
C ASP A 13 -13.33 22.64 14.29
N TYR A 14 -12.28 22.38 13.47
CA TYR A 14 -12.34 22.59 12.02
C TYR A 14 -12.09 21.32 11.19
N ILE A 15 -11.56 20.25 11.77
CA ILE A 15 -11.29 19.00 11.01
C ILE A 15 -12.29 17.93 11.43
N LEU A 16 -12.94 17.31 10.41
CA LEU A 16 -13.88 16.22 10.68
C LEU A 16 -13.26 15.12 11.51
N LYS A 17 -13.93 14.74 12.60
CA LYS A 17 -13.42 13.78 13.58
C LYS A 17 -13.61 12.32 13.11
N THR A 18 -12.74 11.88 12.21
CA THR A 18 -12.69 10.48 11.74
C THR A 18 -11.52 9.69 12.34
N TYR A 19 -10.66 10.35 13.09
CA TYR A 19 -9.51 9.75 13.78
C TYR A 19 -9.48 10.16 15.25
N ASN A 20 -9.07 9.22 16.11
CA ASN A 20 -8.65 9.53 17.49
C ASN A 20 -7.18 9.95 17.45
N ARG A 21 -6.92 11.27 17.40
CA ARG A 21 -5.56 11.82 17.29
C ARG A 21 -4.83 11.78 18.60
N TYR A 22 -3.54 11.44 18.59
CA TYR A 22 -2.68 11.62 19.74
C TYR A 22 -2.49 13.11 20.05
N PRO A 23 -2.32 13.50 21.32
CA PRO A 23 -2.25 14.91 21.73
C PRO A 23 -0.87 15.52 21.45
N VAL A 24 -0.45 15.54 20.19
CA VAL A 24 0.82 16.08 19.70
C VAL A 24 0.61 16.79 18.37
N VAL A 25 1.34 17.91 18.18
CA VAL A 25 1.42 18.62 16.89
C VAL A 25 2.86 18.61 16.44
N PHE A 26 3.18 17.81 15.45
CA PHE A 26 4.51 17.76 14.84
C PHE A 26 4.76 19.00 13.96
N GLU A 27 5.94 19.61 14.08
CA GLU A 27 6.34 20.78 13.31
C GLU A 27 7.39 20.46 12.26
N LYS A 28 8.32 19.54 12.57
CA LYS A 28 9.39 19.12 11.65
C LYS A 28 9.79 17.68 11.84
N GLY A 29 10.44 17.14 10.81
CA GLY A 29 11.08 15.82 10.85
C GLY A 29 12.52 15.91 10.36
N ASP A 30 13.40 15.04 10.85
CA ASP A 30 14.79 14.89 10.41
C ASP A 30 15.24 13.43 10.58
N GLY A 31 15.65 12.79 9.49
CA GLY A 31 15.97 11.38 9.46
C GLY A 31 14.82 10.51 9.98
N VAL A 32 15.01 9.86 11.12
CA VAL A 32 14.02 8.99 11.78
C VAL A 32 13.31 9.70 12.95
N SER A 33 13.47 11.00 13.09
CA SER A 33 12.95 11.75 14.22
C SER A 33 11.89 12.77 13.78
N LEU A 34 10.84 12.85 14.58
CA LEU A 34 9.84 13.92 14.54
C LEU A 34 10.02 14.84 15.75
N TYR A 35 9.69 16.10 15.59
CA TYR A 35 9.74 17.11 16.64
C TYR A 35 8.41 17.82 16.71
N ASP A 36 7.86 17.94 17.92
CA ASP A 36 6.64 18.69 18.15
C ASP A 36 6.90 20.21 18.25
N MET A 37 5.82 20.98 18.40
CA MET A 37 5.87 22.43 18.51
C MET A 37 6.57 22.94 19.78
N ASP A 38 6.74 22.09 20.79
CA ASP A 38 7.46 22.41 22.02
C ASP A 38 8.94 21.95 21.95
N GLY A 39 9.35 21.36 20.81
CA GLY A 39 10.71 20.92 20.53
C GLY A 39 11.03 19.53 21.08
N LYS A 40 10.07 18.81 21.64
CA LYS A 40 10.27 17.42 22.09
C LYS A 40 10.51 16.54 20.88
N ARG A 41 11.51 15.66 20.97
CA ARG A 41 11.88 14.67 19.95
C ARG A 41 11.16 13.37 20.17
N TYR A 42 10.70 12.77 19.08
CA TYR A 42 10.11 11.43 19.02
C TYR A 42 10.84 10.59 17.97
N LEU A 43 11.11 9.33 18.27
CA LEU A 43 11.56 8.37 17.28
C LEU A 43 10.34 7.83 16.51
N ASP A 44 10.38 7.94 15.19
CA ASP A 44 9.27 7.49 14.35
C ASP A 44 9.51 6.06 13.83
N PHE A 45 8.87 5.08 14.47
CA PHE A 45 8.82 3.70 14.00
C PHE A 45 7.64 3.42 13.07
N ALA A 46 6.70 4.37 12.92
CA ALA A 46 5.54 4.23 12.05
C ALA A 46 5.82 4.69 10.61
N ALA A 47 6.81 5.56 10.41
CA ALA A 47 7.19 6.15 9.11
C ALA A 47 5.98 6.73 8.36
N GLY A 48 5.01 7.37 9.09
CA GLY A 48 3.78 7.87 8.49
C GLY A 48 2.89 6.77 7.91
N ILE A 49 2.81 5.62 8.55
CA ILE A 49 2.16 4.37 8.10
C ILE A 49 2.88 3.81 6.86
N ALA A 50 4.18 3.53 7.03
CA ALA A 50 5.06 2.96 5.99
C ALA A 50 5.22 3.84 4.72
N VAL A 51 5.20 5.16 4.89
CA VAL A 51 5.33 6.12 3.77
C VAL A 51 6.76 6.61 3.60
N PHE A 52 7.42 7.06 4.70
CA PHE A 52 8.74 7.68 4.64
C PHE A 52 9.88 6.65 4.58
N ALA A 53 10.10 6.05 3.41
CA ALA A 53 11.18 5.08 3.21
C ALA A 53 12.58 5.70 3.16
N LEU A 54 12.70 7.00 2.84
CA LEU A 54 13.95 7.74 2.76
C LEU A 54 14.24 8.59 4.02
N GLY A 55 13.35 8.51 5.02
CA GLY A 55 13.40 9.38 6.20
C GLY A 55 12.95 10.82 5.93
N TYR A 56 12.78 11.58 7.01
CA TYR A 56 12.38 12.99 6.93
C TYR A 56 13.55 13.89 6.52
N ASN A 57 13.24 15.00 5.86
CA ASN A 57 14.21 16.04 5.48
C ASN A 57 15.38 15.51 4.63
N ASN A 58 15.15 14.48 3.82
CA ASN A 58 16.15 13.98 2.89
C ASN A 58 16.49 15.06 1.86
N LYS A 59 17.74 15.55 1.91
CA LYS A 59 18.17 16.71 1.11
C LYS A 59 18.05 16.47 -0.39
N GLU A 60 18.50 15.31 -0.87
CA GLU A 60 18.47 14.98 -2.30
C GLU A 60 17.04 14.90 -2.82
N TYR A 61 16.15 14.24 -2.05
CA TYR A 61 14.73 14.16 -2.36
C TYR A 61 14.08 15.55 -2.38
N ASN A 62 14.33 16.38 -1.36
CA ASN A 62 13.80 17.73 -1.29
C ASN A 62 14.29 18.62 -2.45
N ASP A 63 15.56 18.48 -2.84
CA ASP A 63 16.13 19.25 -3.96
C ASP A 63 15.56 18.81 -5.30
N ALA A 64 15.33 17.50 -5.51
CA ALA A 64 14.66 17.00 -6.70
C ALA A 64 13.24 17.57 -6.84
N LEU A 65 12.48 17.60 -5.74
CA LEU A 65 11.13 18.20 -5.73
C LEU A 65 11.15 19.70 -6.03
N LYS A 66 12.05 20.47 -5.38
CA LYS A 66 12.21 21.91 -5.65
C LYS A 66 12.55 22.18 -7.11
N ASN A 67 13.47 21.42 -7.68
CA ASN A 67 13.85 21.52 -9.09
C ASN A 67 12.65 21.22 -10.02
N GLN A 68 11.78 20.28 -9.65
CA GLN A 68 10.58 19.98 -10.45
C GLN A 68 9.51 21.08 -10.31
N ILE A 69 9.38 21.69 -9.13
CA ILE A 69 8.49 22.85 -8.91
C ILE A 69 8.86 23.99 -9.86
N ASP A 70 10.16 24.27 -10.02
CA ASP A 70 10.66 25.36 -10.89
C ASP A 70 10.47 25.08 -12.38
N LYS A 71 10.19 23.81 -12.77
CA LYS A 71 9.92 23.42 -14.15
C LYS A 71 8.44 23.45 -14.49
N ILE A 72 7.72 22.42 -14.00
CA ILE A 72 6.30 22.24 -14.26
C ILE A 72 5.69 21.27 -13.27
N LEU A 73 4.55 21.63 -12.69
CA LEU A 73 3.85 20.82 -11.69
C LEU A 73 2.82 19.88 -12.29
N HIS A 74 2.12 20.31 -13.35
CA HIS A 74 0.97 19.60 -13.91
C HIS A 74 0.77 19.91 -15.39
N THR A 75 0.40 18.89 -16.17
CA THR A 75 0.13 19.03 -17.63
C THR A 75 -1.16 18.34 -18.08
N SER A 76 -1.85 17.60 -17.22
CA SER A 76 -2.86 16.58 -17.55
C SER A 76 -2.32 15.36 -18.32
N ASN A 77 -3.11 14.28 -18.36
CA ASN A 77 -2.78 13.07 -19.11
C ASN A 77 -3.09 13.16 -20.63
N LEU A 78 -3.52 14.33 -21.10
CA LEU A 78 -3.67 14.60 -22.54
C LEU A 78 -2.33 14.84 -23.23
N TYR A 79 -1.27 15.08 -22.46
CA TYR A 79 0.09 15.34 -22.96
C TYR A 79 1.09 14.40 -22.31
N TYR A 80 2.14 14.06 -23.03
CA TYR A 80 3.28 13.36 -22.45
C TYR A 80 4.06 14.27 -21.51
N ASN A 81 4.57 13.71 -20.41
CA ASN A 81 5.54 14.39 -19.57
C ASN A 81 6.69 13.43 -19.22
N GLN A 82 7.90 13.96 -19.21
CA GLN A 82 9.10 13.14 -19.02
C GLN A 82 9.12 12.43 -17.67
N PRO A 83 8.88 13.07 -16.49
CA PRO A 83 8.92 12.37 -15.22
C PRO A 83 7.97 11.16 -15.14
N ALA A 84 6.76 11.26 -15.73
CA ALA A 84 5.83 10.13 -15.73
C ALA A 84 6.32 8.95 -16.58
N ILE A 85 6.95 9.24 -17.71
CA ILE A 85 7.52 8.22 -18.59
C ILE A 85 8.69 7.54 -17.91
N ASP A 86 9.63 8.32 -17.33
CA ASP A 86 10.80 7.81 -16.63
C ASP A 86 10.39 6.96 -15.40
N ALA A 87 9.41 7.41 -14.63
CA ALA A 87 8.87 6.66 -13.50
C ALA A 87 8.19 5.36 -13.93
N ALA A 88 7.39 5.39 -15.00
CA ALA A 88 6.73 4.20 -15.54
C ALA A 88 7.76 3.19 -16.05
N GLU A 89 8.80 3.65 -16.77
CA GLU A 89 9.90 2.80 -17.24
C GLU A 89 10.62 2.11 -16.06
N LYS A 90 10.93 2.86 -15.00
CA LYS A 90 11.55 2.31 -13.78
C LYS A 90 10.67 1.20 -13.16
N ILE A 91 9.39 1.47 -12.96
CA ILE A 91 8.45 0.50 -12.38
C ILE A 91 8.35 -0.76 -13.26
N VAL A 92 8.19 -0.60 -14.57
CA VAL A 92 8.07 -1.72 -15.51
C VAL A 92 9.34 -2.57 -15.52
N LYS A 93 10.51 -1.93 -15.63
CA LYS A 93 11.81 -2.64 -15.68
C LYS A 93 12.11 -3.40 -14.38
N THR A 94 11.79 -2.81 -13.23
CA THR A 94 12.10 -3.43 -11.94
C THR A 94 11.09 -4.51 -11.54
N SER A 95 9.81 -4.38 -11.92
CA SER A 95 8.77 -5.37 -11.62
C SER A 95 8.68 -6.50 -12.66
N GLY A 96 9.19 -6.26 -13.88
CA GLY A 96 9.01 -7.16 -15.02
C GLY A 96 7.54 -7.26 -15.46
N MET A 97 6.73 -6.25 -15.14
CA MET A 97 5.35 -6.09 -15.63
C MET A 97 5.31 -5.27 -16.93
N SER A 98 4.14 -4.90 -17.46
CA SER A 98 4.03 -4.32 -18.80
C SER A 98 3.65 -2.86 -18.84
N LYS A 99 2.63 -2.44 -18.09
CA LYS A 99 2.06 -1.08 -18.16
C LYS A 99 1.72 -0.54 -16.78
N VAL A 100 1.85 0.79 -16.63
CA VAL A 100 1.55 1.53 -15.41
C VAL A 100 0.47 2.56 -15.68
N PHE A 101 -0.46 2.70 -14.75
CA PHE A 101 -1.36 3.84 -14.64
C PHE A 101 -1.13 4.51 -13.30
N PHE A 102 -0.77 5.79 -13.30
CA PHE A 102 -0.56 6.57 -12.08
C PHE A 102 -1.87 7.13 -11.53
N THR A 103 -2.00 7.09 -10.21
CA THR A 103 -3.11 7.64 -9.42
C THR A 103 -2.57 8.58 -8.34
N ASN A 104 -3.44 9.07 -7.43
CA ASN A 104 -3.02 9.97 -6.36
C ASN A 104 -2.93 9.29 -4.99
N SER A 105 -3.43 8.07 -4.88
CA SER A 105 -3.52 7.34 -3.61
C SER A 105 -3.60 5.83 -3.82
N GLY A 106 -3.37 5.07 -2.73
CA GLY A 106 -3.54 3.62 -2.74
C GLY A 106 -4.98 3.18 -3.03
N THR A 107 -5.96 3.88 -2.47
CA THR A 107 -7.37 3.54 -2.73
C THR A 107 -7.73 3.72 -4.22
N GLU A 108 -7.25 4.78 -4.88
CA GLU A 108 -7.43 4.94 -6.33
C GLU A 108 -6.68 3.88 -7.15
N ALA A 109 -5.51 3.45 -6.70
CA ALA A 109 -4.78 2.35 -7.35
C ALA A 109 -5.57 1.04 -7.28
N ILE A 110 -6.20 0.75 -6.13
CA ILE A 110 -7.09 -0.40 -5.97
C ILE A 110 -8.34 -0.27 -6.85
N GLU A 111 -9.00 0.90 -6.89
CA GLU A 111 -10.13 1.12 -7.79
C GLU A 111 -9.78 0.81 -9.25
N GLY A 112 -8.62 1.27 -9.71
CA GLY A 112 -8.13 0.97 -11.04
C GLY A 112 -7.85 -0.51 -11.26
N ALA A 113 -7.20 -1.19 -10.30
CA ALA A 113 -6.91 -2.62 -10.35
C ALA A 113 -8.20 -3.47 -10.44
N LEU A 114 -9.20 -3.13 -9.63
CA LEU A 114 -10.52 -3.80 -9.67
C LEU A 114 -11.21 -3.58 -11.02
N LYS A 115 -11.15 -2.35 -11.58
CA LYS A 115 -11.69 -2.05 -12.90
C LYS A 115 -11.01 -2.85 -14.01
N VAL A 116 -9.68 -3.04 -13.94
CA VAL A 116 -8.93 -3.88 -14.89
C VAL A 116 -9.47 -5.31 -14.86
N ALA A 117 -9.59 -5.93 -13.68
CA ALA A 117 -10.05 -7.31 -13.56
C ALA A 117 -11.50 -7.48 -14.00
N ARG A 118 -12.38 -6.57 -13.59
CA ARG A 118 -13.78 -6.60 -13.99
C ARG A 118 -13.96 -6.41 -15.50
N LYS A 119 -13.21 -5.48 -16.10
CA LYS A 119 -13.26 -5.25 -17.55
C LYS A 119 -12.67 -6.43 -18.34
N TYR A 120 -11.57 -7.02 -17.86
CA TYR A 120 -10.99 -8.22 -18.45
C TYR A 120 -12.00 -9.36 -18.53
N ALA A 121 -12.74 -9.60 -17.45
CA ALA A 121 -13.79 -10.63 -17.43
C ALA A 121 -14.99 -10.25 -18.32
N TYR A 122 -15.43 -8.98 -18.28
CA TYR A 122 -16.53 -8.47 -19.11
C TYR A 122 -16.27 -8.63 -20.60
N LEU A 123 -15.03 -8.43 -21.05
CA LEU A 123 -14.68 -8.61 -22.47
C LEU A 123 -14.81 -10.06 -22.95
N LYS A 124 -14.80 -11.02 -22.02
CA LYS A 124 -15.02 -12.45 -22.33
C LYS A 124 -16.52 -12.82 -22.32
N ASP A 125 -17.25 -12.32 -21.32
CA ASP A 125 -18.68 -12.56 -21.17
C ASP A 125 -19.36 -11.36 -20.51
N SER A 126 -20.01 -10.54 -21.31
CA SER A 126 -20.70 -9.33 -20.84
C SER A 126 -22.05 -9.60 -20.15
N SER A 127 -22.51 -10.85 -20.11
CA SER A 127 -23.80 -11.21 -19.53
C SER A 127 -23.78 -11.41 -18.02
N LYS A 128 -22.58 -11.51 -17.41
CA LYS A 128 -22.42 -11.87 -16.00
C LYS A 128 -22.26 -10.64 -15.09
N ASP A 129 -22.83 -10.77 -13.91
CA ASP A 129 -22.60 -9.83 -12.80
C ASP A 129 -21.41 -10.32 -11.98
N TYR A 130 -20.26 -9.74 -12.24
CA TYR A 130 -18.97 -10.18 -11.71
C TYR A 130 -18.73 -9.81 -10.24
N GLU A 131 -18.04 -10.71 -9.54
CA GLU A 131 -17.64 -10.57 -8.14
C GLU A 131 -16.13 -10.83 -7.95
N PHE A 132 -15.60 -10.36 -6.83
CA PHE A 132 -14.21 -10.59 -6.40
C PHE A 132 -14.16 -11.60 -5.25
N ILE A 133 -13.02 -12.28 -5.13
CA ILE A 133 -12.65 -12.90 -3.86
C ILE A 133 -11.60 -12.00 -3.21
N ALA A 134 -11.85 -11.61 -1.96
CA ALA A 134 -10.95 -10.84 -1.11
C ALA A 134 -10.69 -11.60 0.20
N MET A 135 -9.71 -11.15 0.98
CA MET A 135 -9.34 -11.86 2.21
C MET A 135 -9.98 -11.22 3.44
N ASN A 136 -10.42 -12.05 4.39
CA ASN A 136 -10.80 -11.60 5.71
C ASN A 136 -9.64 -10.82 6.35
N HIS A 137 -9.95 -9.79 7.12
CA HIS A 137 -9.00 -8.88 7.79
C HIS A 137 -8.13 -8.04 6.83
N SER A 138 -8.41 -8.02 5.54
CA SER A 138 -7.70 -7.17 4.57
C SER A 138 -8.08 -5.70 4.71
N PHE A 139 -7.18 -4.83 4.19
CA PHE A 139 -7.43 -3.41 4.06
C PHE A 139 -6.96 -2.91 2.68
N HIS A 140 -7.89 -2.46 1.85
CA HIS A 140 -7.60 -2.02 0.49
C HIS A 140 -7.97 -0.56 0.21
N GLY A 141 -8.62 0.13 1.16
CA GLY A 141 -8.96 1.54 1.06
C GLY A 141 -10.37 1.88 1.56
N ARG A 142 -10.74 3.14 1.37
CA ARG A 142 -11.99 3.73 1.88
C ARG A 142 -12.94 4.23 0.78
N SER A 143 -12.55 4.27 -0.49
CA SER A 143 -13.48 4.52 -1.59
C SER A 143 -14.43 3.33 -1.78
N GLN A 144 -15.57 3.52 -2.43
CA GLN A 144 -16.64 2.50 -2.46
C GLN A 144 -16.16 1.15 -3.02
N GLY A 145 -15.42 1.13 -4.14
CA GLY A 145 -14.90 -0.11 -4.70
C GLY A 145 -13.82 -0.74 -3.81
N ALA A 146 -12.85 0.03 -3.32
CA ALA A 146 -11.82 -0.47 -2.41
C ALA A 146 -12.41 -0.94 -1.07
N LEU A 147 -13.44 -0.25 -0.55
CA LEU A 147 -14.17 -0.63 0.64
C LEU A 147 -14.91 -1.95 0.45
N SER A 148 -15.43 -2.20 -0.76
CA SER A 148 -16.15 -3.44 -1.09
C SER A 148 -15.29 -4.69 -0.94
N VAL A 149 -13.98 -4.58 -1.15
CA VAL A 149 -13.01 -5.69 -1.04
C VAL A 149 -12.19 -5.63 0.26
N THR A 150 -12.45 -4.67 1.15
CA THR A 150 -11.82 -4.57 2.47
C THR A 150 -12.51 -5.49 3.47
N GLY A 151 -11.82 -6.53 3.93
CA GLY A 151 -12.33 -7.62 4.74
C GLY A 151 -12.49 -7.30 6.23
N ASN A 152 -13.01 -6.12 6.56
CA ASN A 152 -13.30 -5.70 7.92
C ASN A 152 -14.71 -5.09 7.96
N ALA A 153 -15.65 -5.83 8.54
CA ALA A 153 -17.06 -5.44 8.60
C ALA A 153 -17.27 -4.06 9.25
N HIS A 154 -16.48 -3.72 10.28
CA HIS A 154 -16.60 -2.42 10.95
C HIS A 154 -16.38 -1.24 9.98
N TYR A 155 -15.52 -1.38 8.97
CA TYR A 155 -15.31 -0.32 7.98
C TYR A 155 -16.47 -0.19 6.98
N GLN A 156 -17.27 -1.24 6.83
CA GLN A 156 -18.43 -1.26 5.94
C GLN A 156 -19.73 -0.82 6.64
N ASP A 157 -19.75 -0.78 7.99
CA ASP A 157 -20.93 -0.42 8.76
C ASP A 157 -21.47 0.97 8.36
N GLY A 158 -22.76 1.00 7.98
CA GLY A 158 -23.44 2.23 7.53
C GLY A 158 -23.17 2.62 6.06
N PHE A 159 -22.30 1.89 5.33
CA PHE A 159 -21.97 2.14 3.91
C PHE A 159 -22.48 1.04 2.97
N VAL A 160 -23.16 0.04 3.49
CA VAL A 160 -23.76 -1.05 2.71
C VAL A 160 -25.11 -0.60 2.11
N PRO A 161 -25.52 -1.10 0.91
CA PRO A 161 -24.75 -1.99 0.05
C PRO A 161 -23.59 -1.28 -0.63
N VAL A 162 -22.42 -1.95 -0.67
CA VAL A 162 -21.27 -1.49 -1.44
C VAL A 162 -21.42 -1.86 -2.92
N GLU A 163 -20.83 -1.08 -3.81
CA GLU A 163 -21.10 -1.18 -5.24
C GLU A 163 -20.52 -2.43 -5.92
N MET A 164 -19.40 -2.94 -5.40
CA MET A 164 -18.79 -4.15 -5.96
C MET A 164 -19.07 -5.35 -5.08
N ARG A 165 -19.45 -6.45 -5.69
CA ARG A 165 -19.64 -7.70 -4.96
C ARG A 165 -18.27 -8.30 -4.64
N ALA A 166 -18.07 -8.63 -3.37
CA ALA A 166 -16.92 -9.39 -2.91
C ALA A 166 -17.36 -10.52 -1.98
N VAL A 167 -16.69 -11.65 -2.11
CA VAL A 167 -16.80 -12.79 -1.21
C VAL A 167 -15.50 -12.90 -0.45
N PHE A 168 -15.57 -13.02 0.87
CA PHE A 168 -14.37 -13.00 1.71
C PHE A 168 -13.96 -14.44 2.06
N ALA A 169 -12.66 -14.73 1.87
CA ALA A 169 -12.03 -15.99 2.21
C ALA A 169 -10.99 -15.81 3.34
N ASP A 170 -10.72 -16.88 4.06
CA ASP A 170 -9.70 -16.84 5.10
C ASP A 170 -8.30 -16.77 4.49
N PHE A 171 -7.50 -15.80 5.01
CA PHE A 171 -6.14 -15.60 4.56
C PHE A 171 -5.26 -16.80 4.90
N ASN A 172 -4.44 -17.25 3.96
CA ASN A 172 -3.64 -18.48 4.06
C ASN A 172 -4.43 -19.79 4.06
N ASP A 173 -5.71 -19.77 3.67
CA ASP A 173 -6.53 -20.96 3.44
C ASP A 173 -6.95 -21.07 1.96
N LEU A 174 -6.19 -21.84 1.18
CA LEU A 174 -6.45 -22.03 -0.25
C LEU A 174 -7.73 -22.82 -0.52
N GLU A 175 -8.11 -23.76 0.37
CA GLU A 175 -9.32 -24.55 0.20
C GLU A 175 -10.57 -23.70 0.41
N ASP A 176 -10.52 -22.77 1.36
CA ASP A 176 -11.59 -21.80 1.55
C ASP A 176 -11.76 -20.89 0.33
N VAL A 177 -10.65 -20.39 -0.26
CA VAL A 177 -10.69 -19.65 -1.53
C VAL A 177 -11.32 -20.46 -2.65
N LYS A 178 -10.89 -21.74 -2.84
CA LYS A 178 -11.43 -22.62 -3.87
C LYS A 178 -12.93 -22.84 -3.71
N SER A 179 -13.41 -22.99 -2.48
CA SER A 179 -14.82 -23.22 -2.17
C SER A 179 -15.72 -22.06 -2.57
N LYS A 180 -15.15 -20.84 -2.68
CA LYS A 180 -15.87 -19.59 -2.96
C LYS A 180 -15.79 -19.14 -4.41
N ILE A 181 -14.96 -19.78 -5.24
CA ILE A 181 -14.90 -19.47 -6.67
C ILE A 181 -16.19 -19.92 -7.37
N THR A 182 -16.76 -18.99 -8.12
CA THR A 182 -17.92 -19.25 -8.99
C THR A 182 -17.58 -18.87 -10.43
N ASP A 183 -18.52 -19.08 -11.33
CA ASP A 183 -18.41 -18.62 -12.73
C ASP A 183 -18.54 -17.08 -12.87
N LYS A 184 -18.87 -16.39 -11.78
CA LYS A 184 -18.91 -14.92 -11.69
C LYS A 184 -17.62 -14.31 -11.16
N THR A 185 -16.72 -15.10 -10.60
CA THR A 185 -15.46 -14.60 -10.06
C THR A 185 -14.60 -13.99 -11.18
N CYS A 186 -14.24 -12.72 -11.08
CA CYS A 186 -13.41 -12.03 -12.07
C CYS A 186 -11.96 -11.82 -11.63
N GLY A 187 -11.71 -11.91 -10.34
CA GLY A 187 -10.37 -11.75 -9.79
C GLY A 187 -10.30 -12.09 -8.31
N ILE A 188 -9.08 -12.33 -7.86
CA ILE A 188 -8.73 -12.52 -6.45
C ILE A 188 -7.80 -11.39 -6.06
N ILE A 189 -8.11 -10.68 -4.97
CA ILE A 189 -7.27 -9.63 -4.41
C ILE A 189 -6.77 -10.02 -3.03
N CYS A 190 -5.47 -9.84 -2.77
CA CYS A 190 -4.89 -9.98 -1.46
C CYS A 190 -3.65 -9.09 -1.27
N GLU A 191 -3.32 -8.80 -0.03
CA GLU A 191 -2.02 -8.26 0.38
C GLU A 191 -1.03 -9.43 0.48
N VAL A 192 0.23 -9.23 0.07
CA VAL A 192 1.30 -10.24 0.27
C VAL A 192 1.68 -10.34 1.76
N VAL A 193 1.58 -9.23 2.48
CA VAL A 193 1.60 -9.16 3.94
C VAL A 193 0.43 -8.28 4.34
N GLN A 194 -0.56 -8.84 5.05
CA GLN A 194 -1.66 -8.04 5.58
C GLN A 194 -1.14 -7.04 6.61
N GLY A 195 -1.33 -5.74 6.36
CA GLY A 195 -0.85 -4.67 7.23
C GLY A 195 -1.80 -4.38 8.39
N GLU A 196 -2.91 -3.76 8.09
CA GLU A 196 -3.94 -3.37 9.06
C GLU A 196 -4.59 -4.57 9.77
N GLY A 197 -4.57 -5.72 9.15
CA GLY A 197 -5.06 -6.98 9.72
C GLY A 197 -4.21 -7.55 10.84
N GLY A 198 -3.03 -6.98 11.15
CA GLY A 198 -2.17 -7.38 12.26
C GLY A 198 -0.82 -7.99 11.84
N ILE A 199 -0.29 -7.58 10.72
CA ILE A 199 1.01 -7.99 10.17
C ILE A 199 1.09 -9.50 9.95
N TYR A 200 0.21 -10.03 9.08
CA TYR A 200 0.21 -11.44 8.71
C TYR A 200 0.87 -11.65 7.35
N PRO A 201 2.06 -12.28 7.27
CA PRO A 201 2.66 -12.68 5.99
C PRO A 201 1.86 -13.80 5.33
N ALA A 202 1.77 -13.77 4.01
CA ALA A 202 1.25 -14.88 3.24
C ALA A 202 2.20 -16.10 3.33
N LYS A 203 1.63 -17.30 3.29
CA LYS A 203 2.40 -18.52 3.07
C LYS A 203 2.72 -18.66 1.58
N LYS A 204 3.89 -19.15 1.26
CA LYS A 204 4.33 -19.33 -0.13
C LYS A 204 3.36 -20.22 -0.91
N GLU A 205 2.97 -21.33 -0.33
CA GLU A 205 2.06 -22.32 -0.93
C GLU A 205 0.67 -21.71 -1.20
N PHE A 206 0.24 -20.77 -0.37
CA PHE A 206 -1.01 -20.04 -0.58
C PHE A 206 -0.93 -19.15 -1.82
N LEU A 207 0.12 -18.32 -1.95
CA LEU A 207 0.28 -17.43 -3.10
C LEU A 207 0.49 -18.23 -4.41
N GLU A 208 1.29 -19.30 -4.38
CA GLU A 208 1.45 -20.23 -5.52
C GLU A 208 0.13 -20.87 -5.90
N GLY A 209 -0.66 -21.27 -4.91
CA GLY A 209 -2.00 -21.82 -5.10
C GLY A 209 -2.97 -20.82 -5.73
N LEU A 210 -2.97 -19.55 -5.26
CA LEU A 210 -3.77 -18.48 -5.85
C LEU A 210 -3.38 -18.24 -7.32
N ARG A 211 -2.07 -18.18 -7.61
CA ARG A 211 -1.61 -17.98 -9.00
C ARG A 211 -2.09 -19.09 -9.91
N LYS A 212 -1.86 -20.33 -9.52
CA LYS A 212 -2.31 -21.51 -10.27
C LYS A 212 -3.83 -21.49 -10.49
N LEU A 213 -4.59 -21.17 -9.45
CA LEU A 213 -6.05 -21.13 -9.50
C LEU A 213 -6.56 -20.03 -10.46
N CYS A 214 -5.91 -18.83 -10.42
CA CYS A 214 -6.23 -17.75 -11.35
C CYS A 214 -5.90 -18.10 -12.81
N ASP A 215 -4.79 -18.82 -13.03
CA ASP A 215 -4.42 -19.28 -14.38
C ASP A 215 -5.40 -20.33 -14.91
N GLU A 216 -5.77 -21.33 -14.09
CA GLU A 216 -6.73 -22.38 -14.45
C GLU A 216 -8.13 -21.85 -14.75
N LYS A 217 -8.55 -20.82 -14.03
CA LYS A 217 -9.89 -20.19 -14.18
C LYS A 217 -9.90 -19.02 -15.14
N ASP A 218 -8.72 -18.61 -15.63
CA ASP A 218 -8.51 -17.44 -16.48
C ASP A 218 -9.14 -16.15 -15.90
N ILE A 219 -8.90 -15.94 -14.60
CA ILE A 219 -9.23 -14.72 -13.83
C ILE A 219 -7.95 -13.99 -13.43
N LEU A 220 -8.04 -12.77 -12.92
CA LEU A 220 -6.86 -11.99 -12.57
C LEU A 220 -6.50 -12.10 -11.07
N LEU A 221 -5.20 -12.28 -10.81
CA LEU A 221 -4.62 -12.16 -9.48
C LEU A 221 -4.14 -10.73 -9.26
N ILE A 222 -4.66 -10.08 -8.21
CA ILE A 222 -4.32 -8.71 -7.82
C ILE A 222 -3.56 -8.75 -6.51
N PHE A 223 -2.34 -8.20 -6.48
CA PHE A 223 -1.62 -7.97 -5.23
C PHE A 223 -1.67 -6.51 -4.83
N ASP A 224 -2.15 -6.27 -3.61
CA ASP A 224 -2.05 -4.97 -2.96
C ASP A 224 -0.69 -4.85 -2.26
N GLU A 225 0.23 -4.14 -2.89
CA GLU A 225 1.55 -3.83 -2.36
C GLU A 225 1.67 -2.36 -1.87
N VAL A 226 0.54 -1.73 -1.61
CA VAL A 226 0.49 -0.34 -1.12
C VAL A 226 1.28 -0.18 0.18
N GLN A 227 1.23 -1.16 1.08
CA GLN A 227 1.97 -1.11 2.34
C GLN A 227 3.22 -2.00 2.35
N CYS A 228 3.12 -3.23 1.86
CA CYS A 228 4.21 -4.20 1.91
C CYS A 228 5.25 -4.05 0.79
N GLY A 229 4.95 -3.31 -0.28
CA GLY A 229 5.87 -3.03 -1.37
C GLY A 229 6.91 -1.96 -1.07
N MET A 230 7.59 -1.52 -2.11
CA MET A 230 8.61 -0.47 -2.08
C MET A 230 9.67 -0.70 -0.97
N GLY A 231 10.27 -1.88 -0.95
CA GLY A 231 11.38 -2.22 -0.07
C GLY A 231 11.00 -2.61 1.36
N ARG A 232 9.76 -2.35 1.81
CA ARG A 232 9.34 -2.52 3.20
C ARG A 232 9.60 -3.91 3.77
N CYS A 233 9.39 -4.94 2.96
CA CYS A 233 9.52 -6.34 3.36
C CYS A 233 10.87 -6.98 3.00
N GLY A 234 11.88 -6.20 2.55
CA GLY A 234 13.21 -6.72 2.22
C GLY A 234 13.39 -7.16 0.76
N SER A 235 12.43 -6.86 -0.10
CA SER A 235 12.56 -6.85 -1.56
C SER A 235 11.85 -5.62 -2.11
N LEU A 236 12.17 -5.18 -3.33
CA LEU A 236 11.54 -3.98 -3.90
C LEU A 236 10.03 -4.15 -3.98
N TYR A 237 9.56 -5.30 -4.44
CA TYR A 237 8.16 -5.73 -4.40
C TYR A 237 8.04 -6.96 -3.50
N ALA A 238 7.06 -6.99 -2.60
CA ALA A 238 6.95 -8.05 -1.60
C ALA A 238 6.70 -9.43 -2.23
N HIS A 239 6.01 -9.49 -3.38
CA HIS A 239 5.76 -10.74 -4.08
C HIS A 239 7.03 -11.43 -4.62
N ASP A 240 8.12 -10.67 -4.83
CA ASP A 240 9.40 -11.24 -5.28
C ASP A 240 10.00 -12.19 -4.23
N LEU A 241 9.73 -11.97 -2.92
CA LEU A 241 10.16 -12.88 -1.85
C LEU A 241 9.59 -14.29 -2.02
N TYR A 242 8.46 -14.41 -2.67
CA TYR A 242 7.74 -15.66 -2.88
C TYR A 242 7.88 -16.22 -4.30
N GLY A 243 8.42 -15.43 -5.22
CA GLY A 243 8.55 -15.80 -6.64
C GLY A 243 7.20 -15.93 -7.37
N VAL A 244 6.15 -15.27 -6.87
CA VAL A 244 4.80 -15.33 -7.45
C VAL A 244 4.41 -13.97 -8.02
N LYS A 245 4.19 -13.87 -9.33
CA LYS A 245 3.82 -12.62 -9.98
C LYS A 245 2.31 -12.46 -10.12
N PRO A 246 1.75 -11.28 -9.77
CA PRO A 246 0.35 -10.96 -10.02
C PRO A 246 0.09 -10.59 -11.48
N ASP A 247 -1.19 -10.54 -11.85
CA ASP A 247 -1.61 -9.90 -13.11
C ASP A 247 -1.72 -8.39 -12.96
N VAL A 248 -2.10 -7.92 -11.76
CA VAL A 248 -2.17 -6.51 -11.41
C VAL A 248 -1.57 -6.28 -10.04
N MET A 249 -0.74 -5.25 -9.89
CA MET A 249 -0.13 -4.84 -8.63
C MET A 249 -0.51 -3.39 -8.32
N ALA A 250 -0.97 -3.11 -7.11
CA ALA A 250 -1.24 -1.75 -6.63
C ALA A 250 -0.10 -1.25 -5.75
N LEU A 251 0.33 0.00 -5.98
CA LEU A 251 1.43 0.68 -5.28
C LEU A 251 0.97 2.06 -4.79
N ALA A 252 1.51 2.52 -3.66
CA ALA A 252 1.40 3.89 -3.15
C ALA A 252 2.41 4.13 -2.02
N LYS A 253 2.06 4.96 -1.03
CA LYS A 253 2.86 5.20 0.20
C LYS A 253 4.33 5.50 -0.10
N ALA A 254 5.22 4.55 0.14
CA ALA A 254 6.65 4.73 -0.09
C ALA A 254 7.02 4.97 -1.57
N LEU A 255 6.13 4.67 -2.52
CA LEU A 255 6.29 5.03 -3.93
C LEU A 255 6.56 6.53 -4.11
N GLY A 256 5.85 7.38 -3.34
CA GLY A 256 6.01 8.83 -3.36
C GLY A 256 6.79 9.40 -2.19
N CYS A 257 7.08 8.59 -1.16
CA CYS A 257 7.81 8.97 0.04
C CYS A 257 7.35 10.31 0.66
N GLY A 258 6.02 10.49 0.80
CA GLY A 258 5.38 11.69 1.36
C GLY A 258 4.60 12.53 0.32
N VAL A 259 4.97 12.50 -0.95
CA VAL A 259 4.16 13.07 -2.03
C VAL A 259 3.00 12.12 -2.36
N PRO A 260 1.74 12.60 -2.39
CA PRO A 260 0.59 11.77 -2.76
C PRO A 260 0.73 11.22 -4.18
N VAL A 261 0.91 9.92 -4.29
CA VAL A 261 0.95 9.18 -5.56
C VAL A 261 0.59 7.72 -5.30
N GLY A 262 -0.11 7.13 -6.24
CA GLY A 262 -0.33 5.70 -6.34
C GLY A 262 -0.14 5.25 -7.78
N ALA A 263 -0.15 3.94 -7.98
CA ALA A 263 -0.15 3.35 -9.31
C ALA A 263 -0.78 1.97 -9.27
N PHE A 264 -1.42 1.57 -10.36
CA PHE A 264 -1.62 0.16 -10.63
C PHE A 264 -0.81 -0.25 -11.85
N VAL A 265 -0.22 -1.42 -11.77
CA VAL A 265 0.72 -1.97 -12.75
C VAL A 265 0.15 -3.28 -13.26
N THR A 266 0.10 -3.47 -14.57
CA THR A 266 -0.46 -4.65 -15.21
C THR A 266 0.61 -5.47 -15.90
N ASN A 267 0.45 -6.81 -15.90
CA ASN A 267 1.21 -7.66 -16.80
C ASN A 267 0.65 -7.54 -18.24
N GLU A 268 1.27 -8.26 -19.19
CA GLU A 268 0.84 -8.22 -20.59
C GLU A 268 -0.61 -8.70 -20.77
N LYS A 269 -1.01 -9.78 -20.08
CA LYS A 269 -2.37 -10.34 -20.11
C LYS A 269 -3.45 -9.29 -19.75
N ALA A 270 -3.21 -8.51 -18.70
CA ALA A 270 -4.15 -7.54 -18.16
C ALA A 270 -4.05 -6.15 -18.83
N SER A 271 -2.93 -5.85 -19.51
CA SER A 271 -2.60 -4.51 -20.03
C SER A 271 -3.55 -4.00 -21.11
N HIS A 272 -4.29 -4.89 -21.75
CA HIS A 272 -5.22 -4.57 -22.84
C HIS A 272 -6.69 -4.49 -22.38
N ALA A 273 -6.97 -4.67 -21.09
CA ALA A 273 -8.34 -4.67 -20.59
C ALA A 273 -9.00 -3.28 -20.65
N LEU A 274 -8.23 -2.21 -20.38
CA LEU A 274 -8.73 -0.84 -20.43
C LEU A 274 -8.26 -0.15 -21.71
N VAL A 275 -9.17 0.58 -22.35
CA VAL A 275 -8.90 1.38 -23.56
C VAL A 275 -9.23 2.86 -23.27
N PRO A 276 -8.81 3.81 -24.16
CA PRO A 276 -9.12 5.22 -23.98
C PRO A 276 -10.60 5.47 -23.73
N GLY A 277 -10.89 6.19 -22.61
CA GLY A 277 -12.25 6.48 -22.16
C GLY A 277 -12.74 5.57 -20.99
N ASP A 278 -12.15 4.42 -20.75
CA ASP A 278 -12.58 3.50 -19.70
C ASP A 278 -12.16 3.97 -18.29
N HIS A 279 -11.04 4.66 -18.18
CA HIS A 279 -10.49 5.15 -16.92
C HIS A 279 -9.74 6.46 -17.10
N GLY A 280 -9.65 7.28 -16.04
CA GLY A 280 -8.99 8.57 -16.11
C GLY A 280 -8.72 9.16 -14.74
N THR A 281 -7.85 10.16 -14.70
CA THR A 281 -7.51 10.94 -13.51
C THR A 281 -7.03 12.32 -13.94
N THR A 282 -7.35 13.35 -13.16
CA THR A 282 -6.85 14.71 -13.41
C THR A 282 -5.38 14.83 -12.99
N TYR A 283 -5.04 14.40 -11.79
CA TYR A 283 -3.72 14.64 -11.18
C TYR A 283 -2.77 13.44 -11.22
N GLY A 284 -3.27 12.22 -11.37
CA GLY A 284 -2.42 11.02 -11.41
C GLY A 284 -1.41 11.10 -12.55
N GLY A 285 -0.13 10.86 -12.25
CA GLY A 285 0.97 10.96 -13.24
C GLY A 285 1.45 12.38 -13.51
N ASN A 286 1.06 13.37 -12.67
CA ASN A 286 1.60 14.72 -12.84
C ASN A 286 3.13 14.75 -12.66
N PRO A 287 3.83 15.70 -13.32
CA PRO A 287 5.30 15.80 -13.30
C PRO A 287 5.89 15.87 -11.89
N PHE A 288 5.24 16.59 -10.96
CA PHE A 288 5.73 16.74 -9.60
C PHE A 288 5.71 15.41 -8.83
N ALA A 289 4.59 14.71 -8.85
CA ALA A 289 4.45 13.42 -8.15
C ALA A 289 5.35 12.34 -8.76
N THR A 290 5.47 12.30 -10.07
CA THR A 290 6.31 11.30 -10.75
C THR A 290 7.81 11.62 -10.66
N ALA A 291 8.21 12.89 -10.53
CA ALA A 291 9.58 13.24 -10.17
C ALA A 291 9.95 12.72 -8.78
N ALA A 292 9.01 12.76 -7.81
CA ALA A 292 9.20 12.11 -6.52
C ALA A 292 9.45 10.61 -6.65
N VAL A 293 8.65 9.92 -7.47
CA VAL A 293 8.84 8.49 -7.76
C VAL A 293 10.21 8.20 -8.36
N CYS A 294 10.64 8.99 -9.36
CA CYS A 294 11.96 8.84 -9.98
C CYS A 294 13.09 8.96 -8.94
N GLU A 295 12.99 9.94 -8.05
CA GLU A 295 14.00 10.17 -7.02
C GLU A 295 14.01 9.06 -5.95
N VAL A 296 12.84 8.53 -5.58
CA VAL A 296 12.76 7.36 -4.70
C VAL A 296 13.49 6.17 -5.32
N PHE A 297 13.19 5.83 -6.57
CA PHE A 297 13.86 4.71 -7.25
C PHE A 297 15.37 4.95 -7.38
N ARG A 298 15.81 6.18 -7.71
CA ARG A 298 17.22 6.52 -7.79
C ARG A 298 17.94 6.24 -6.47
N GLN A 299 17.40 6.73 -5.34
CA GLN A 299 18.03 6.52 -4.04
C GLN A 299 17.96 5.05 -3.59
N PHE A 300 16.89 4.32 -3.91
CA PHE A 300 16.80 2.89 -3.63
C PHE A 300 17.91 2.11 -4.32
N GLU A 301 18.18 2.43 -5.59
CA GLU A 301 19.23 1.79 -6.39
C GLU A 301 20.65 2.22 -5.91
N GLU A 302 20.91 3.53 -5.84
CA GLU A 302 22.25 4.04 -5.54
C GLU A 302 22.72 3.79 -4.10
N LYS A 303 21.79 3.73 -3.13
CA LYS A 303 22.07 3.53 -1.70
C LYS A 303 21.80 2.10 -1.25
N ASP A 304 21.43 1.22 -2.16
CA ASP A 304 21.09 -0.18 -1.87
C ASP A 304 20.14 -0.33 -0.66
N ILE A 305 19.05 0.46 -0.68
CA ILE A 305 18.09 0.55 0.44
C ILE A 305 17.51 -0.81 0.79
N VAL A 306 17.28 -1.69 -0.20
CA VAL A 306 16.73 -3.03 0.04
C VAL A 306 17.71 -3.89 0.85
N ALA A 307 19.01 -3.84 0.55
CA ALA A 307 20.01 -4.55 1.34
C ALA A 307 20.06 -4.03 2.78
N HIS A 308 20.00 -2.70 2.96
CA HIS A 308 19.92 -2.09 4.29
C HIS A 308 18.66 -2.53 5.06
N VAL A 309 17.49 -2.60 4.39
CA VAL A 309 16.25 -3.12 4.99
C VAL A 309 16.42 -4.57 5.47
N ASN A 310 17.11 -5.42 4.71
CA ASN A 310 17.36 -6.81 5.11
C ASN A 310 18.28 -6.91 6.33
N GLU A 311 19.34 -6.10 6.38
CA GLU A 311 20.25 -6.05 7.52
C GLU A 311 19.53 -5.57 8.80
N VAL A 312 18.89 -4.40 8.73
CA VAL A 312 18.20 -3.81 9.88
C VAL A 312 16.94 -4.59 10.25
N GLY A 313 16.26 -5.17 9.27
CA GLY A 313 15.08 -6.01 9.49
C GLY A 313 15.42 -7.28 10.25
N THR A 314 16.55 -7.92 9.95
CA THR A 314 17.04 -9.08 10.70
C THR A 314 17.34 -8.68 12.15
N TYR A 315 18.06 -7.58 12.37
CA TYR A 315 18.34 -7.07 13.71
C TYR A 315 17.05 -6.74 14.48
N LEU A 316 16.09 -6.06 13.83
CA LEU A 316 14.81 -5.72 14.46
C LEU A 316 14.02 -6.98 14.85
N TYR A 317 13.98 -7.97 13.95
CA TYR A 317 13.33 -9.26 14.21
C TYR A 317 13.92 -9.94 15.47
N GLU A 318 15.25 -10.04 15.55
CA GLU A 318 15.93 -10.62 16.71
C GLU A 318 15.59 -9.89 18.00
N LYS A 319 15.59 -8.54 17.98
CA LYS A 319 15.25 -7.73 19.16
C LYS A 319 13.80 -7.88 19.59
N LEU A 320 12.87 -8.01 18.65
CA LEU A 320 11.46 -8.24 18.98
C LEU A 320 11.22 -9.67 19.49
N GLU A 321 11.97 -10.67 19.01
CA GLU A 321 11.97 -12.03 19.59
C GLU A 321 12.54 -12.04 21.04
N GLU A 322 13.58 -11.26 21.33
CA GLU A 322 14.07 -11.08 22.71
C GLU A 322 12.96 -10.50 23.59
N VAL A 323 12.23 -9.48 23.13
CA VAL A 323 11.09 -8.87 23.86
C VAL A 323 9.99 -9.91 24.09
N LYS A 324 9.59 -10.67 23.07
CA LYS A 324 8.58 -11.74 23.19
C LYS A 324 8.98 -12.77 24.23
N ASN A 325 10.24 -13.19 24.23
CA ASN A 325 10.73 -14.19 25.18
C ASN A 325 10.88 -13.65 26.62
N GLN A 326 11.07 -12.33 26.76
CA GLN A 326 11.22 -11.69 28.07
C GLN A 326 9.87 -11.41 28.76
N PHE A 327 8.81 -11.12 27.99
CA PHE A 327 7.53 -10.67 28.54
C PHE A 327 6.39 -11.66 28.19
N ALA A 328 5.88 -12.36 29.19
CA ALA A 328 4.80 -13.34 29.03
C ALA A 328 3.49 -12.74 28.46
N THR A 329 3.31 -11.41 28.55
CA THR A 329 2.17 -10.71 27.99
C THR A 329 2.24 -10.57 26.45
N VAL A 330 3.40 -10.83 25.85
CA VAL A 330 3.58 -10.86 24.40
C VAL A 330 3.33 -12.28 23.91
N LYS A 331 2.22 -12.50 23.24
CA LYS A 331 1.79 -13.82 22.74
C LYS A 331 2.53 -14.26 21.51
N ASP A 332 2.70 -13.34 20.57
CA ASP A 332 3.26 -13.66 19.27
C ASP A 332 4.09 -12.49 18.71
N HIS A 333 5.05 -12.85 17.88
CA HIS A 333 5.81 -11.92 17.04
C HIS A 333 5.82 -12.45 15.61
N ARG A 334 5.50 -11.58 14.66
CA ARG A 334 5.45 -11.92 13.25
C ARG A 334 5.81 -10.72 12.36
N GLY A 335 6.21 -11.01 11.14
CA GLY A 335 6.54 -9.96 10.17
C GLY A 335 7.60 -10.36 9.17
N VAL A 336 7.89 -9.45 8.26
CA VAL A 336 8.89 -9.60 7.20
C VAL A 336 9.59 -8.25 6.98
N GLY A 337 10.93 -8.25 6.96
CA GLY A 337 11.73 -7.05 6.79
C GLY A 337 11.48 -6.04 7.91
N LEU A 338 11.09 -4.82 7.57
CA LEU A 338 10.74 -3.76 8.53
C LEU A 338 9.22 -3.66 8.78
N MET A 339 8.44 -4.64 8.38
CA MET A 339 7.02 -4.75 8.67
C MET A 339 6.82 -5.81 9.74
N GLN A 340 6.83 -5.39 11.02
CA GLN A 340 6.87 -6.26 12.20
C GLN A 340 5.70 -5.96 13.13
N GLY A 341 5.20 -6.98 13.83
CA GLY A 341 4.10 -6.87 14.78
C GLY A 341 4.28 -7.74 16.02
N LEU A 342 4.06 -7.18 17.20
CA LEU A 342 3.93 -7.92 18.45
C LEU A 342 2.44 -8.03 18.81
N GLU A 343 1.99 -9.22 19.10
CA GLU A 343 0.64 -9.49 19.60
C GLU A 343 0.68 -9.64 21.12
N PHE A 344 -0.23 -8.97 21.80
CA PHE A 344 -0.35 -8.99 23.24
C PHE A 344 -1.62 -9.73 23.70
N GLU A 345 -1.64 -10.19 24.95
CA GLU A 345 -2.81 -10.88 25.54
C GLU A 345 -4.04 -10.00 25.71
N GLY A 346 -3.87 -8.68 25.72
CA GLY A 346 -4.93 -7.70 25.92
C GLY A 346 -4.72 -6.40 25.18
N PRO A 347 -5.63 -5.43 25.32
CA PRO A 347 -5.53 -4.13 24.68
C PRO A 347 -4.24 -3.39 25.08
N VAL A 348 -3.54 -2.82 24.12
CA VAL A 348 -2.27 -2.08 24.32
C VAL A 348 -2.40 -0.57 24.06
N GLY A 349 -3.63 -0.05 23.98
CA GLY A 349 -3.86 1.37 23.70
C GLY A 349 -3.13 2.30 24.65
N ASP A 350 -3.14 2.02 25.96
CA ASP A 350 -2.44 2.83 26.98
C ASP A 350 -0.91 2.73 26.84
N LEU A 351 -0.38 1.57 26.44
CA LEU A 351 1.05 1.40 26.17
C LEU A 351 1.48 2.29 24.99
N ILE A 352 0.70 2.31 23.92
CA ILE A 352 0.99 3.13 22.72
C ILE A 352 0.94 4.63 23.04
N VAL A 353 0.01 5.06 23.92
CA VAL A 353 -0.12 6.47 24.31
C VAL A 353 1.04 6.92 25.20
N THR A 354 1.61 6.02 25.99
CA THR A 354 2.70 6.34 26.94
C THR A 354 4.11 6.19 26.36
N ALA A 355 4.28 5.46 25.28
CA ALA A 355 5.56 5.28 24.60
C ALA A 355 5.92 6.48 23.74
#